data_7692b437b2b629d6a78075813bb6c6fa
#
_entry.id   7692b437b2b629d6a78075813bb6c6fa
#
_cell.length_a   1.000
_cell.length_b   1.000
_cell.length_c   1.000
_cell.angle_alpha   90.00
_cell.angle_beta   90.00
_cell.angle_gamma   90.00
#
_symmetry.space_group_name_H-M   'P 1'
#
loop_
_entity.id
_entity.type
_entity.pdbx_description
1 polymer ?
#
loop_
_entity_poly.entity_id
_entity_poly.type
_entity_poly.pdbx_seq_one_letter_code
_entity_poly.pdbx_strand_id
1 'polypeptide(L)'
;MLQKKINEELIKAVKKKDKESVNTLRLILAALKDKEIALRSEEKSKKISDELIVNILKNMVKQRCESIELYEKGNRQELADKEKKEIDIIKKFLPEELNKNEI
;
A
#
# COMPACT_ATOMS: atom_id res chain seq x y z
N MET A 1 -11.15 9.49 7.35
CA MET A 1 -11.02 8.06 7.24
C MET A 1 -10.08 7.66 6.14
N LEU A 2 -9.10 6.92 6.51
CA LEU A 2 -8.05 6.55 5.57
C LEU A 2 -8.56 5.62 4.47
N GLN A 3 -9.40 4.66 4.82
CA GLN A 3 -9.91 3.73 3.82
C GLN A 3 -10.75 4.44 2.76
N LYS A 4 -11.53 5.41 3.20
CA LYS A 4 -12.33 6.19 2.26
C LYS A 4 -11.42 6.97 1.31
N LYS A 5 -10.35 7.54 1.85
CA LYS A 5 -9.41 8.28 1.03
C LYS A 5 -8.76 7.39 -0.02
N ILE A 6 -8.41 6.16 0.37
CA ILE A 6 -7.82 5.22 -0.58
C ILE A 6 -8.81 4.90 -1.69
N ASN A 7 -10.08 4.67 -1.34
CA ASN A 7 -11.10 4.39 -2.34
C ASN A 7 -11.28 5.57 -3.29
N GLU A 8 -11.26 6.78 -2.76
CA GLU A 8 -11.40 7.96 -3.60
C GLU A 8 -10.25 8.12 -4.57
N GLU A 9 -9.03 7.82 -4.11
CA GLU A 9 -7.87 7.89 -4.98
C GLU A 9 -7.93 6.84 -6.07
N LEU A 10 -8.47 5.66 -5.76
CA LEU A 10 -8.64 4.63 -6.78
C LEU A 10 -9.58 5.11 -7.88
N ILE A 11 -10.69 5.73 -7.50
CA ILE A 11 -11.63 6.24 -8.47
C ILE A 11 -10.96 7.29 -9.37
N LYS A 12 -10.18 8.19 -8.77
CA LYS A 12 -9.46 9.20 -9.55
C LYS A 12 -8.47 8.55 -10.51
N ALA A 13 -7.75 7.53 -10.05
CA ALA A 13 -6.77 6.88 -10.89
C ALA A 13 -7.42 6.16 -12.07
N VAL A 14 -8.58 5.54 -11.84
CA VAL A 14 -9.31 4.91 -12.92
C VAL A 14 -9.72 5.93 -13.97
N LYS A 15 -10.21 7.07 -13.53
CA LYS A 15 -10.64 8.12 -14.46
C LYS A 15 -9.47 8.68 -15.25
N LYS A 16 -8.29 8.75 -14.65
CA LYS A 16 -7.10 9.25 -15.33
C LYS A 16 -6.42 8.17 -16.16
N LYS A 17 -6.89 6.93 -16.08
CA LYS A 17 -6.28 5.81 -16.77
C LYS A 17 -4.84 5.57 -16.33
N ASP A 18 -4.57 5.84 -15.06
CA ASP A 18 -3.25 5.63 -14.46
C ASP A 18 -3.15 4.20 -13.96
N LYS A 19 -2.71 3.31 -14.84
CA LYS A 19 -2.71 1.88 -14.54
C LYS A 19 -1.87 1.51 -13.34
N GLU A 20 -0.73 2.14 -13.18
CA GLU A 20 0.15 1.81 -12.06
C GLU A 20 -0.51 2.14 -10.73
N SER A 21 -1.12 3.31 -10.65
CA SER A 21 -1.82 3.70 -9.43
C SER A 21 -3.01 2.78 -9.16
N VAL A 22 -3.77 2.45 -10.20
CA VAL A 22 -4.91 1.55 -10.04
C VAL A 22 -4.47 0.22 -9.49
N ASN A 23 -3.41 -0.36 -10.08
CA ASN A 23 -2.93 -1.66 -9.62
C ASN A 23 -2.46 -1.62 -8.17
N THR A 24 -1.70 -0.59 -7.82
CA THR A 24 -1.17 -0.48 -6.47
C THR A 24 -2.30 -0.25 -5.46
N LEU A 25 -3.25 0.62 -5.79
CA LEU A 25 -4.36 0.89 -4.89
C LEU A 25 -5.23 -0.34 -4.69
N ARG A 26 -5.41 -1.14 -5.73
CA ARG A 26 -6.14 -2.39 -5.59
C ARG A 26 -5.43 -3.38 -4.69
N LEU A 27 -4.09 -3.42 -4.76
CA LEU A 27 -3.32 -4.27 -3.86
C LEU A 27 -3.50 -3.83 -2.42
N ILE A 28 -3.50 -2.52 -2.18
CA ILE A 28 -3.73 -2.01 -0.84
C ILE A 28 -5.10 -2.43 -0.34
N LEU A 29 -6.13 -2.23 -1.15
CA LEU A 29 -7.48 -2.56 -0.73
C LEU A 29 -7.65 -4.06 -0.50
N ALA A 30 -6.99 -4.88 -1.31
CA ALA A 30 -7.03 -6.32 -1.11
C ALA A 30 -6.41 -6.71 0.23
N ALA A 31 -5.29 -6.09 0.58
CA ALA A 31 -4.64 -6.37 1.85
C ALA A 31 -5.53 -5.95 3.02
N LEU A 32 -6.21 -4.82 2.89
CA LEU A 32 -7.12 -4.36 3.93
C LEU A 32 -8.29 -5.32 4.07
N LYS A 33 -8.82 -5.80 2.96
CA LYS A 33 -9.94 -6.72 3.01
C LYS A 33 -9.55 -8.04 3.64
N ASP A 34 -8.38 -8.54 3.30
CA ASP A 34 -7.90 -9.78 3.91
C ASP A 34 -7.80 -9.65 5.41
N LYS A 35 -7.30 -8.52 5.88
CA LYS A 35 -7.20 -8.29 7.31
C LYS A 35 -8.57 -8.17 7.96
N GLU A 36 -9.50 -7.51 7.29
CA GLU A 36 -10.84 -7.37 7.78
C GLU A 36 -11.50 -8.74 7.96
N ILE A 37 -11.32 -9.61 6.97
CA ILE A 37 -11.87 -10.96 7.04
C ILE A 37 -11.26 -11.72 8.20
N ALA A 38 -9.96 -11.62 8.39
CA ALA A 38 -9.28 -12.28 9.49
C ALA A 38 -9.81 -11.81 10.84
N LEU A 39 -10.07 -10.52 10.98
CA LEU A 39 -10.59 -9.98 12.22
C LEU A 39 -12.02 -10.44 12.50
N ARG A 40 -12.80 -10.63 11.46
CA ARG A 40 -14.17 -11.09 11.63
C ARG A 40 -14.25 -12.46 12.29
N SER A 41 -13.32 -13.33 11.94
CA SER A 41 -13.35 -14.68 12.49
C SER A 41 -12.94 -14.69 13.95
N GLU A 42 -12.26 -13.64 14.41
CA GLU A 42 -11.81 -13.58 15.80
C GLU A 42 -12.74 -12.79 16.68
N GLU A 43 -13.28 -11.70 16.16
CA GLU A 43 -13.96 -10.76 17.02
C GLU A 43 -15.21 -10.17 16.47
N LYS A 44 -15.98 -10.80 15.75
CA LYS A 44 -17.25 -10.23 15.35
C LYS A 44 -17.14 -8.89 14.66
N SER A 45 -16.71 -8.90 13.46
CA SER A 45 -16.91 -7.79 12.53
C SER A 45 -16.55 -6.42 13.07
N LYS A 46 -15.31 -6.19 13.33
CA LYS A 46 -14.86 -4.85 13.61
C LYS A 46 -14.28 -4.25 12.35
N LYS A 47 -14.58 -2.98 12.16
CA LYS A 47 -13.99 -2.25 11.06
C LYS A 47 -12.52 -2.03 11.34
N ILE A 48 -11.76 -1.95 10.25
CA ILE A 48 -10.33 -1.70 10.35
C ILE A 48 -10.11 -0.24 10.71
N SER A 49 -9.35 0.01 11.78
CA SER A 49 -9.03 1.37 12.20
C SER A 49 -7.96 1.96 11.30
N ASP A 50 -7.88 3.29 11.31
CA ASP A 50 -6.82 3.97 10.56
C ASP A 50 -5.44 3.54 11.02
N GLU A 51 -5.30 3.32 12.32
CA GLU A 51 -4.02 2.88 12.88
C GLU A 51 -3.60 1.53 12.29
N LEU A 52 -4.55 0.61 12.18
CA LEU A 52 -4.24 -0.68 11.60
C LEU A 52 -3.92 -0.55 10.12
N ILE A 53 -4.62 0.33 9.41
CA ILE A 53 -4.32 0.57 8.01
C ILE A 53 -2.90 1.08 7.85
N VAL A 54 -2.48 2.02 8.69
CA VAL A 54 -1.12 2.53 8.64
C VAL A 54 -0.11 1.40 8.82
N ASN A 55 -0.37 0.50 9.76
CA ASN A 55 0.54 -0.63 9.99
C ASN A 55 0.62 -1.53 8.76
N ILE A 56 -0.51 -1.78 8.12
CA ILE A 56 -0.52 -2.60 6.91
C ILE A 56 0.28 -1.93 5.81
N LEU A 57 0.10 -0.63 5.64
CA LEU A 57 0.84 0.11 4.61
C LEU A 57 2.34 0.12 4.88
N LYS A 58 2.73 0.26 6.15
CA LYS A 58 4.15 0.22 6.50
C LYS A 58 4.77 -1.12 6.15
N ASN A 59 4.04 -2.20 6.42
CA ASN A 59 4.53 -3.53 6.08
C ASN A 59 4.66 -3.69 4.56
N MET A 60 3.71 -3.14 3.81
CA MET A 60 3.78 -3.21 2.36
C MET A 60 5.01 -2.48 1.83
N VAL A 61 5.32 -1.33 2.40
CA VAL A 61 6.52 -0.59 2.01
C VAL A 61 7.77 -1.39 2.35
N LYS A 62 7.81 -1.97 3.54
CA LYS A 62 8.96 -2.75 3.97
C LYS A 62 9.22 -3.92 3.04
N GLN A 63 8.16 -4.64 2.67
CA GLN A 63 8.30 -5.77 1.76
C GLN A 63 8.86 -5.34 0.42
N ARG A 64 8.40 -4.19 -0.07
CA ARG A 64 8.87 -3.69 -1.36
C ARG A 64 10.29 -3.21 -1.30
N CYS A 65 10.71 -2.63 -0.18
CA CYS A 65 12.11 -2.25 -0.02
C CYS A 65 13.02 -3.45 -0.10
N GLU A 66 12.61 -4.56 0.52
CA GLU A 66 13.38 -5.79 0.45
C GLU A 66 13.44 -6.33 -0.96
N SER A 67 12.32 -6.27 -1.68
CA SER A 67 12.29 -6.71 -3.06
C SER A 67 13.19 -5.85 -3.95
N ILE A 68 13.16 -4.54 -3.74
CA ILE A 68 14.00 -3.63 -4.52
C ILE A 68 15.46 -4.00 -4.37
N GLU A 69 15.86 -4.27 -3.14
CA GLU A 69 17.25 -4.65 -2.87
C GLU A 69 17.65 -5.89 -3.67
N LEU A 70 16.79 -6.90 -3.66
CA LEU A 70 17.04 -8.13 -4.38
C LEU A 70 17.08 -7.91 -5.88
N TYR A 71 16.16 -7.12 -6.41
CA TYR A 71 16.13 -6.84 -7.83
C TYR A 71 17.36 -6.10 -8.28
N GLU A 72 17.82 -5.14 -7.49
CA GLU A 72 19.02 -4.39 -7.86
C GLU A 72 20.25 -5.27 -7.83
N LYS A 73 20.33 -6.17 -6.86
CA LYS A 73 21.45 -7.12 -6.82
C LYS A 73 21.44 -8.06 -8.01
N GLY A 74 20.25 -8.37 -8.51
CA GLY A 74 20.11 -9.29 -9.64
C GLY A 74 20.08 -8.59 -10.99
N ASN A 75 20.40 -7.30 -11.03
CA ASN A 75 20.41 -6.52 -12.28
C ASN A 75 19.04 -6.46 -12.95
N ARG A 76 18.00 -6.38 -12.12
CA ARG A 76 16.63 -6.24 -12.62
C ARG A 76 16.12 -4.86 -12.28
N GLN A 77 16.75 -3.83 -12.84
CA GLN A 77 16.43 -2.47 -12.48
C GLN A 77 15.00 -2.08 -12.83
N GLU A 78 14.46 -2.61 -13.91
CA GLU A 78 13.09 -2.28 -14.29
C GLU A 78 12.08 -2.77 -13.25
N LEU A 79 12.35 -3.92 -12.62
CA LEU A 79 11.48 -4.42 -11.57
C LEU A 79 11.65 -3.62 -10.29
N ALA A 80 12.87 -3.22 -9.98
CA ALA A 80 13.12 -2.37 -8.83
C ALA A 80 12.41 -1.03 -8.98
N ASP A 81 12.45 -0.45 -10.16
CA ASP A 81 11.81 0.83 -10.42
C ASP A 81 10.30 0.74 -10.27
N LYS A 82 9.72 -0.38 -10.72
CA LYS A 82 8.29 -0.58 -10.57
C LYS A 82 7.90 -0.62 -9.09
N GLU A 83 8.68 -1.31 -8.28
CA GLU A 83 8.42 -1.38 -6.84
C GLU A 83 8.55 0.00 -6.19
N LYS A 84 9.51 0.79 -6.64
CA LYS A 84 9.70 2.14 -6.11
C LYS A 84 8.48 3.01 -6.38
N LYS A 85 7.89 2.88 -7.55
CA LYS A 85 6.68 3.63 -7.88
C LYS A 85 5.53 3.21 -6.99
N GLU A 86 5.42 1.91 -6.71
CA GLU A 86 4.38 1.43 -5.81
C GLU A 86 4.56 2.00 -4.41
N ILE A 87 5.80 2.07 -3.95
CA ILE A 87 6.08 2.66 -2.64
C ILE A 87 5.62 4.12 -2.60
N ASP A 88 5.91 4.87 -3.65
CA ASP A 88 5.49 6.27 -3.70
C ASP A 88 3.98 6.41 -3.56
N ILE A 89 3.23 5.53 -4.20
CA ILE A 89 1.78 5.58 -4.12
C ILE A 89 1.31 5.23 -2.71
N ILE A 90 1.90 4.21 -2.11
CA ILE A 90 1.54 3.79 -0.77
C ILE A 90 1.82 4.90 0.24
N LYS A 91 2.96 5.55 0.09
CA LYS A 91 3.37 6.58 1.04
C LYS A 91 2.44 7.78 1.07
N LYS A 92 1.66 7.98 0.04
CA LYS A 92 0.69 9.07 0.03
C LYS A 92 -0.31 8.97 1.17
N PHE A 93 -0.51 7.77 1.68
CA PHE A 93 -1.48 7.53 2.74
C PHE A 93 -0.84 7.37 4.10
N LEU A 94 0.48 7.47 4.17
CA LEU A 94 1.19 7.39 5.45
C LEU A 94 1.38 8.79 6.02
N PRO A 95 1.43 8.90 7.35
CA PRO A 95 1.73 10.21 7.96
C PRO A 95 3.07 10.73 7.48
N GLU A 96 3.15 12.04 7.35
CA GLU A 96 4.35 12.67 6.83
C GLU A 96 5.59 12.34 7.65
N GLU A 97 5.40 12.22 8.95
CA GLU A 97 6.51 11.88 9.83
C GLU A 97 7.14 10.54 9.49
N LEU A 98 6.30 9.58 9.17
CA LEU A 98 6.78 8.25 8.81
C LEU A 98 7.49 8.28 7.46
N ASN A 99 7.02 9.12 6.54
CA ASN A 99 7.68 9.25 5.26
C ASN A 99 9.12 9.72 5.41
N LYS A 100 9.35 10.65 6.32
CA LYS A 100 10.69 11.18 6.53
C LYS A 100 11.60 10.18 7.22
N ASN A 101 11.05 9.42 8.14
CA ASN A 101 11.87 8.55 8.99
C ASN A 101 12.15 7.19 8.38
N GLU A 102 11.35 6.77 7.44
CA GLU A 102 11.47 5.43 6.89
C GLU A 102 12.52 5.33 5.81
N ILE A 103 13.09 6.42 5.44
CA ILE A 103 14.12 6.44 4.44
C ILE A 103 15.46 6.81 5.05
#